data_e1e28006d720fc8c4b0cf2073935863e
#
_entry.id   e1e28006d720fc8c4b0cf2073935863e
#
_cell.length_a   1.000
_cell.length_b   1.000
_cell.length_c   1.000
_cell.angle_alpha   90.00
_cell.angle_beta   90.00
_cell.angle_gamma   90.00
#
_symmetry.space_group_name_H-M   'P 1'
#
loop_
_entity.id
_entity.type
_entity.pdbx_description
1 polymer ?
#
loop_
_entity_poly.entity_id
_entity_poly.type
_entity_poly.pdbx_seq_one_letter_code
_entity_poly.pdbx_strand_id
1 'polypeptide(L)'
;MKKASLLFALALGAASIAQAQAQATLPAAPVANRFAAAIEPAERFESGGLLVERHGSRGRPVILVPGLASGPWVWQETIRQFKDEFTLYVVTLPGFDGRPAPAAGPDWAPFEGARAALRGLIAERKLDKPVIIGHSLGGTLAYAVAQDLGNGIGGVVALDGLPVFPGTENMPPQQRPQAAVNVRNRMAASRPDAYAAEQRQYMRGQGVLDIGKADDITPLLLRSDREAVGAYVADLLALDLRPGLSKISAPVLVVAPFYQYDAAQDALTVNDKVEHYRMLVEGIPSVEVVPIAPSRHFLMIDQPLALAGILRRYFDRR
;
A
#
# COMPACT_ATOMS: atom_id res chain seq x y z
N MET A 1 -24.88 16.36 14.73
CA MET A 1 -23.60 16.06 14.08
C MET A 1 -23.05 14.79 14.72
N LYS A 2 -23.26 13.64 14.09
CA LYS A 2 -22.76 12.35 14.60
C LYS A 2 -21.31 12.19 14.12
N LYS A 3 -20.36 12.17 15.05
CA LYS A 3 -18.93 11.96 14.75
C LYS A 3 -18.73 10.48 14.43
N ALA A 4 -18.48 10.14 13.18
CA ALA A 4 -18.02 8.82 12.80
C ALA A 4 -16.50 8.75 13.05
N SER A 5 -16.11 8.12 14.15
CA SER A 5 -14.70 7.74 14.39
C SER A 5 -14.50 6.37 13.75
N LEU A 6 -13.86 6.32 12.58
CA LEU A 6 -13.34 5.07 12.02
C LEU A 6 -12.14 4.64 12.86
N LEU A 7 -12.38 3.95 13.96
CA LEU A 7 -11.34 3.34 14.77
C LEU A 7 -10.76 2.14 14.02
N PHE A 8 -9.50 2.23 13.62
CA PHE A 8 -8.64 1.07 13.37
C PHE A 8 -8.47 0.38 14.75
N ALA A 9 -9.43 -0.47 15.13
CA ALA A 9 -9.35 -1.22 16.36
C ALA A 9 -8.31 -2.34 16.20
N LEU A 10 -7.12 -2.14 16.76
CA LEU A 10 -6.27 -3.25 17.20
C LEU A 10 -6.98 -3.95 18.37
N ALA A 11 -7.82 -4.93 18.06
CA ALA A 11 -8.50 -5.71 19.07
C ALA A 11 -7.52 -6.69 19.73
N LEU A 12 -7.18 -6.43 20.99
CA LEU A 12 -6.59 -7.40 21.91
C LEU A 12 -7.72 -8.30 22.45
N GLY A 13 -7.90 -9.47 21.85
CA GLY A 13 -8.80 -10.51 22.36
C GLY A 13 -8.03 -11.64 23.01
N ALA A 14 -8.21 -11.83 24.31
CA ALA A 14 -7.74 -13.01 25.02
C ALA A 14 -8.64 -14.20 24.67
N ALA A 15 -8.10 -15.23 24.01
CA ALA A 15 -8.80 -16.46 23.67
C ALA A 15 -8.38 -17.61 24.59
N SER A 16 -9.37 -18.27 25.18
CA SER A 16 -9.27 -19.47 26.02
C SER A 16 -8.88 -20.69 25.17
N ILE A 17 -7.94 -21.48 25.68
CA ILE A 17 -7.39 -22.66 25.01
C ILE A 17 -8.32 -23.87 25.28
N ALA A 18 -8.89 -24.45 24.20
CA ALA A 18 -9.47 -25.77 24.20
C ALA A 18 -8.53 -26.72 23.44
N GLN A 19 -8.02 -27.75 24.10
CA GLN A 19 -7.18 -28.79 23.52
C GLN A 19 -8.05 -29.77 22.70
N ALA A 20 -7.76 -29.89 21.42
CA ALA A 20 -8.27 -30.97 20.57
C ALA A 20 -7.06 -31.82 20.09
N GLN A 21 -7.20 -33.14 20.26
CA GLN A 21 -6.18 -34.13 19.90
C GLN A 21 -5.97 -34.21 18.39
N ALA A 22 -4.72 -34.18 17.99
CA ALA A 22 -4.30 -34.25 16.60
C ALA A 22 -4.28 -35.70 16.08
N GLN A 23 -5.04 -35.98 15.03
CA GLN A 23 -4.75 -37.09 14.10
C GLN A 23 -3.65 -36.63 13.13
N ALA A 24 -2.55 -37.37 13.09
CA ALA A 24 -1.45 -37.12 12.17
C ALA A 24 -1.88 -37.44 10.74
N THR A 25 -2.27 -36.44 9.98
CA THR A 25 -2.37 -36.52 8.52
C THR A 25 -0.99 -36.26 7.91
N LEU A 26 -0.58 -37.09 6.97
CA LEU A 26 0.64 -36.89 6.17
C LEU A 26 0.63 -35.47 5.62
N PRO A 27 1.77 -34.75 5.65
CA PRO A 27 1.81 -33.39 5.10
C PRO A 27 1.49 -33.44 3.60
N ALA A 28 0.41 -32.79 3.22
CA ALA A 28 0.12 -32.55 1.80
C ALA A 28 1.33 -31.81 1.19
N ALA A 29 1.70 -32.22 -0.04
CA ALA A 29 2.74 -31.51 -0.77
C ALA A 29 2.42 -30.00 -0.76
N PRO A 30 3.42 -29.12 -0.54
CA PRO A 30 3.16 -27.69 -0.47
C PRO A 30 2.52 -27.23 -1.78
N VAL A 31 1.28 -26.76 -1.70
CA VAL A 31 0.59 -26.15 -2.83
C VAL A 31 1.39 -24.90 -3.18
N ALA A 32 1.85 -24.82 -4.44
CA ALA A 32 2.63 -23.67 -4.90
C ALA A 32 1.80 -22.39 -4.69
N ASN A 33 2.36 -21.44 -3.96
CA ASN A 33 1.69 -20.17 -3.69
C ASN A 33 1.54 -19.38 -5.01
N ARG A 34 0.30 -19.19 -5.43
CA ARG A 34 -0.04 -18.54 -6.73
C ARG A 34 0.46 -17.10 -6.85
N PHE A 35 0.68 -16.40 -5.73
CA PHE A 35 1.21 -15.04 -5.73
C PHE A 35 2.75 -15.01 -5.71
N ALA A 36 3.40 -16.09 -5.33
CA ALA A 36 4.87 -16.19 -5.35
C ALA A 36 5.44 -16.41 -6.75
N ALA A 37 4.60 -16.83 -7.72
CA ALA A 37 5.03 -16.99 -9.11
C ALA A 37 5.20 -15.61 -9.77
N ALA A 38 6.44 -15.14 -9.88
CA ALA A 38 6.75 -13.85 -10.49
C ALA A 38 6.67 -13.91 -12.02
N ILE A 39 6.17 -12.83 -12.62
CA ILE A 39 6.38 -12.56 -14.05
C ILE A 39 7.82 -12.10 -14.20
N GLU A 40 8.59 -12.77 -15.07
CA GLU A 40 10.00 -12.43 -15.29
C GLU A 40 10.12 -10.99 -15.83
N PRO A 41 10.88 -10.11 -15.15
CA PRO A 41 11.11 -8.76 -15.63
C PRO A 41 12.11 -8.74 -16.79
N ALA A 42 11.99 -7.76 -17.67
CA ALA A 42 12.95 -7.53 -18.73
C ALA A 42 14.31 -6.99 -18.19
N GLU A 43 14.28 -6.35 -17.04
CA GLU A 43 15.45 -5.82 -16.35
C GLU A 43 15.21 -5.77 -14.84
N ARG A 44 16.23 -6.05 -14.04
CA ARG A 44 16.22 -5.87 -12.59
C ARG A 44 17.46 -5.08 -12.18
N PHE A 45 17.27 -4.02 -11.38
CA PHE A 45 18.36 -3.15 -10.95
C PHE A 45 18.04 -2.48 -9.62
N GLU A 46 19.06 -1.86 -9.01
CA GLU A 46 18.88 -1.05 -7.81
C GLU A 46 18.99 0.46 -8.12
N SER A 47 18.19 1.28 -7.43
CA SER A 47 18.24 2.74 -7.50
C SER A 47 17.86 3.31 -6.14
N GLY A 48 18.77 4.04 -5.50
CA GLY A 48 18.53 4.70 -4.21
C GLY A 48 18.10 3.78 -3.07
N GLY A 49 18.48 2.48 -3.12
CA GLY A 49 18.04 1.46 -2.17
C GLY A 49 16.75 0.74 -2.55
N LEU A 50 16.03 1.18 -3.59
CA LEU A 50 14.91 0.43 -4.16
C LEU A 50 15.44 -0.72 -5.03
N LEU A 51 14.82 -1.90 -4.95
CA LEU A 51 14.92 -2.87 -6.04
C LEU A 51 13.83 -2.54 -7.06
N VAL A 52 14.22 -2.46 -8.33
CA VAL A 52 13.31 -2.10 -9.41
C VAL A 52 13.28 -3.21 -10.45
N GLU A 53 12.08 -3.68 -10.78
CA GLU A 53 11.82 -4.61 -11.86
C GLU A 53 11.15 -3.86 -13.01
N ARG A 54 11.78 -3.85 -14.20
CA ARG A 54 11.19 -3.25 -15.39
C ARG A 54 10.49 -4.30 -16.22
N HIS A 55 9.22 -4.07 -16.50
CA HIS A 55 8.41 -4.87 -17.41
C HIS A 55 7.95 -4.01 -18.60
N GLY A 56 7.92 -4.61 -19.78
CA GLY A 56 7.64 -3.86 -21.01
C GLY A 56 8.80 -2.98 -21.46
N SER A 57 8.66 -2.34 -22.61
CA SER A 57 9.72 -1.54 -23.23
C SER A 57 9.21 -0.38 -24.09
N ARG A 58 7.91 -0.10 -24.05
CA ARG A 58 7.28 0.95 -24.85
C ARG A 58 6.23 1.71 -24.05
N GLY A 59 5.74 2.78 -24.62
CA GLY A 59 4.71 3.62 -24.01
C GLY A 59 5.20 4.45 -22.82
N ARG A 60 4.26 5.07 -22.14
CA ARG A 60 4.53 5.93 -20.98
C ARG A 60 5.13 5.13 -19.82
N PRO A 61 6.12 5.68 -19.11
CA PRO A 61 6.62 5.06 -17.89
C PRO A 61 5.56 5.11 -16.78
N VAL A 62 5.39 3.97 -16.10
CA VAL A 62 4.49 3.82 -14.93
C VAL A 62 5.30 3.21 -13.79
N ILE A 63 5.29 3.85 -12.63
CA ILE A 63 5.96 3.34 -11.43
C ILE A 63 4.91 2.73 -10.52
N LEU A 64 5.07 1.44 -10.16
CA LEU A 64 4.19 0.70 -9.28
C LEU A 64 4.82 0.60 -7.88
N VAL A 65 4.20 1.24 -6.88
CA VAL A 65 4.72 1.33 -5.50
C VAL A 65 3.82 0.52 -4.57
N PRO A 66 4.31 -0.55 -3.92
CA PRO A 66 3.50 -1.41 -3.06
C PRO A 66 3.16 -0.76 -1.72
N GLY A 67 2.22 -1.37 -1.00
CA GLY A 67 1.89 -1.03 0.38
C GLY A 67 2.87 -1.61 1.39
N LEU A 68 2.56 -1.42 2.69
CA LEU A 68 3.34 -1.96 3.81
C LEU A 68 3.55 -3.47 3.67
N ALA A 69 4.76 -3.92 3.97
CA ALA A 69 5.18 -5.31 3.95
C ALA A 69 4.96 -6.04 2.62
N SER A 70 4.69 -5.32 1.54
CA SER A 70 4.34 -5.89 0.24
C SER A 70 5.52 -5.81 -0.75
N GLY A 71 5.46 -6.67 -1.78
CA GLY A 71 6.43 -6.74 -2.85
C GLY A 71 5.79 -6.75 -4.24
N PRO A 72 6.54 -7.10 -5.31
CA PRO A 72 6.04 -7.14 -6.69
C PRO A 72 4.84 -8.07 -6.90
N TRP A 73 4.65 -9.03 -6.02
CA TRP A 73 3.58 -10.01 -6.07
C TRP A 73 2.17 -9.38 -6.04
N VAL A 74 1.99 -8.19 -5.44
CA VAL A 74 0.69 -7.49 -5.45
C VAL A 74 0.32 -6.98 -6.84
N TRP A 75 1.29 -6.80 -7.72
CA TRP A 75 1.14 -6.19 -9.05
C TRP A 75 1.04 -7.17 -10.19
N GLN A 76 1.07 -8.50 -9.95
CA GLN A 76 1.15 -9.52 -11.00
C GLN A 76 0.04 -9.35 -12.06
N GLU A 77 -1.20 -9.09 -11.63
CA GLU A 77 -2.28 -8.89 -12.59
C GLU A 77 -2.16 -7.55 -13.33
N THR A 78 -1.77 -6.50 -12.63
CA THR A 78 -1.50 -5.19 -13.26
C THR A 78 -0.39 -5.30 -14.31
N ILE A 79 0.69 -6.04 -14.01
CA ILE A 79 1.78 -6.28 -14.96
C ILE A 79 1.25 -7.01 -16.19
N ARG A 80 0.47 -8.10 -16.04
CA ARG A 80 -0.11 -8.84 -17.16
C ARG A 80 -0.95 -7.96 -18.06
N GLN A 81 -1.76 -7.07 -17.48
CA GLN A 81 -2.70 -6.22 -18.20
C GLN A 81 -2.02 -5.07 -18.95
N PHE A 82 -0.84 -4.60 -18.51
CA PHE A 82 -0.31 -3.33 -18.98
C PHE A 82 1.12 -3.38 -19.55
N LYS A 83 1.89 -4.45 -19.34
CA LYS A 83 3.30 -4.53 -19.78
C LYS A 83 3.52 -4.43 -21.30
N ASP A 84 2.51 -4.71 -22.09
CA ASP A 84 2.61 -4.65 -23.55
C ASP A 84 2.27 -3.26 -24.10
N GLU A 85 1.69 -2.37 -23.27
CA GLU A 85 1.30 -1.01 -23.63
C GLU A 85 2.16 0.07 -22.94
N PHE A 86 2.69 -0.25 -21.74
CA PHE A 86 3.45 0.67 -20.90
C PHE A 86 4.79 0.08 -20.46
N THR A 87 5.74 0.96 -20.14
CA THR A 87 6.97 0.56 -19.46
C THR A 87 6.74 0.66 -17.95
N LEU A 88 6.62 -0.50 -17.28
CA LEU A 88 6.31 -0.58 -15.86
C LEU A 88 7.59 -0.72 -15.04
N TYR A 89 7.76 0.13 -14.02
CA TYR A 89 8.83 0.08 -13.03
C TYR A 89 8.21 -0.34 -11.69
N VAL A 90 8.33 -1.61 -11.35
CA VAL A 90 7.78 -2.18 -10.12
C VAL A 90 8.83 -2.11 -9.03
N VAL A 91 8.57 -1.37 -7.96
CA VAL A 91 9.55 -1.17 -6.90
C VAL A 91 9.30 -2.09 -5.71
N THR A 92 10.38 -2.51 -5.06
CA THR A 92 10.38 -3.12 -3.73
C THR A 92 11.14 -2.21 -2.78
N LEU A 93 10.50 -1.85 -1.68
CA LEU A 93 11.08 -0.95 -0.68
C LEU A 93 12.12 -1.69 0.20
N PRO A 94 13.10 -0.97 0.75
CA PRO A 94 14.04 -1.55 1.72
C PRO A 94 13.31 -2.18 2.91
N GLY A 95 13.73 -3.37 3.30
CA GLY A 95 13.10 -4.14 4.37
C GLY A 95 11.85 -4.92 3.98
N PHE A 96 11.35 -4.80 2.74
CA PHE A 96 10.15 -5.51 2.28
C PHE A 96 10.48 -6.70 1.38
N ASP A 97 9.57 -7.69 1.37
CA ASP A 97 9.61 -8.87 0.49
C ASP A 97 10.98 -9.60 0.49
N GLY A 98 11.56 -9.80 1.65
CA GLY A 98 12.85 -10.47 1.82
C GLY A 98 14.08 -9.60 1.54
N ARG A 99 13.90 -8.32 1.21
CA ARG A 99 15.03 -7.41 1.09
C ARG A 99 15.55 -7.00 2.48
N PRO A 100 16.88 -6.85 2.65
CA PRO A 100 17.42 -6.32 3.89
C PRO A 100 16.95 -4.87 4.10
N ALA A 101 16.65 -4.53 5.36
CA ALA A 101 16.56 -3.15 5.78
C ALA A 101 17.97 -2.55 5.88
N PRO A 102 18.18 -1.25 5.64
CA PRO A 102 19.38 -0.56 6.10
C PRO A 102 19.51 -0.74 7.61
N ALA A 103 20.75 -0.67 8.12
CA ALA A 103 20.99 -0.79 9.56
C ALA A 103 20.07 0.17 10.31
N ALA A 104 19.16 -0.38 11.12
CA ALA A 104 18.16 0.38 11.83
C ALA A 104 18.85 1.23 12.91
N GLY A 105 19.08 2.51 12.61
CA GLY A 105 19.43 3.53 13.59
C GLY A 105 18.19 4.30 14.03
N PRO A 106 18.25 5.04 15.14
CA PRO A 106 17.14 5.88 15.58
C PRO A 106 16.75 6.95 14.54
N ASP A 107 17.69 7.31 13.67
CA ASP A 107 17.50 8.34 12.64
C ASP A 107 17.08 7.77 11.27
N TRP A 108 16.85 6.47 11.17
CA TRP A 108 16.38 5.88 9.92
C TRP A 108 14.91 6.29 9.66
N ALA A 109 14.73 7.12 8.65
CA ALA A 109 13.45 7.63 8.17
C ALA A 109 13.11 6.96 6.82
N PRO A 110 12.53 5.74 6.84
CA PRO A 110 12.34 4.95 5.63
C PRO A 110 11.39 5.59 4.63
N PHE A 111 10.39 6.34 5.08
CA PHE A 111 9.47 7.05 4.18
C PHE A 111 10.19 8.11 3.36
N GLU A 112 10.97 8.99 4.00
CA GLU A 112 11.72 10.03 3.30
C GLU A 112 12.84 9.44 2.43
N GLY A 113 13.48 8.34 2.87
CA GLY A 113 14.41 7.58 2.05
C GLY A 113 13.76 7.03 0.77
N ALA A 114 12.60 6.40 0.89
CA ALA A 114 11.84 5.89 -0.26
C ALA A 114 11.35 7.01 -1.19
N ARG A 115 10.88 8.14 -0.63
CA ARG A 115 10.51 9.35 -1.37
C ARG A 115 11.68 9.90 -2.19
N ALA A 116 12.85 10.02 -1.58
CA ALA A 116 14.06 10.47 -2.27
C ALA A 116 14.51 9.48 -3.36
N ALA A 117 14.46 8.18 -3.07
CA ALA A 117 14.83 7.13 -4.02
C ALA A 117 13.89 7.09 -5.25
N LEU A 118 12.59 7.29 -5.08
CA LEU A 118 11.63 7.38 -6.19
C LEU A 118 11.93 8.60 -7.09
N ARG A 119 12.26 9.74 -6.50
CA ARG A 119 12.70 10.92 -7.27
C ARG A 119 14.01 10.65 -8.01
N GLY A 120 14.95 9.99 -7.33
CA GLY A 120 16.21 9.55 -7.91
C GLY A 120 15.99 8.63 -9.12
N LEU A 121 15.14 7.61 -9.00
CA LEU A 121 14.78 6.71 -10.09
C LEU A 121 14.24 7.47 -11.31
N ILE A 122 13.34 8.44 -11.10
CA ILE A 122 12.77 9.26 -12.17
C ILE A 122 13.88 10.04 -12.89
N ALA A 123 14.77 10.66 -12.14
CA ALA A 123 15.86 11.47 -12.70
C ALA A 123 16.94 10.62 -13.41
N GLU A 124 17.41 9.54 -12.75
CA GLU A 124 18.46 8.66 -13.27
C GLU A 124 18.05 7.95 -14.56
N ARG A 125 16.80 7.48 -14.63
CA ARG A 125 16.24 6.81 -15.81
C ARG A 125 15.61 7.78 -16.80
N LYS A 126 15.64 9.09 -16.52
CA LYS A 126 15.06 10.16 -17.35
C LYS A 126 13.62 9.86 -17.76
N LEU A 127 12.82 9.41 -16.78
CA LEU A 127 11.43 9.06 -17.02
C LEU A 127 10.61 10.33 -17.32
N ASP A 128 10.13 10.45 -18.53
CA ASP A 128 9.33 11.60 -18.94
C ASP A 128 7.91 11.49 -18.40
N LYS A 129 7.58 12.37 -17.48
CA LYS A 129 6.26 12.49 -16.84
C LYS A 129 5.65 11.13 -16.47
N PRO A 130 6.32 10.32 -15.61
CA PRO A 130 5.81 9.01 -15.24
C PRO A 130 4.49 9.14 -14.48
N VAL A 131 3.61 8.15 -14.64
CA VAL A 131 2.46 7.97 -13.74
C VAL A 131 2.92 7.11 -12.56
N ILE A 132 2.61 7.53 -11.34
CA ILE A 132 2.89 6.74 -10.14
C ILE A 132 1.58 6.11 -9.66
N ILE A 133 1.52 4.79 -9.66
CA ILE A 133 0.42 4.01 -9.09
C ILE A 133 0.90 3.43 -7.76
N GLY A 134 0.33 3.89 -6.66
CA GLY A 134 0.72 3.45 -5.32
C GLY A 134 -0.44 2.82 -4.57
N HIS A 135 -0.17 1.72 -3.88
CA HIS A 135 -1.10 1.08 -2.97
C HIS A 135 -0.80 1.47 -1.53
N SER A 136 -1.78 1.89 -0.74
CA SER A 136 -1.62 2.15 0.70
C SER A 136 -0.46 3.14 0.96
N LEU A 137 0.59 2.74 1.69
CA LEU A 137 1.87 3.47 1.85
C LEU A 137 2.40 3.98 0.50
N GLY A 138 2.34 3.14 -0.56
CA GLY A 138 2.78 3.53 -1.90
C GLY A 138 1.98 4.69 -2.47
N GLY A 139 0.69 4.78 -2.16
CA GLY A 139 -0.17 5.92 -2.52
C GLY A 139 0.23 7.19 -1.76
N THR A 140 0.54 7.08 -0.46
CA THR A 140 1.07 8.20 0.34
C THR A 140 2.41 8.69 -0.21
N LEU A 141 3.32 7.76 -0.59
CA LEU A 141 4.57 8.09 -1.26
C LEU A 141 4.35 8.78 -2.61
N ALA A 142 3.36 8.34 -3.39
CA ALA A 142 3.03 8.94 -4.67
C ALA A 142 2.59 10.41 -4.53
N TYR A 143 1.77 10.74 -3.51
CA TYR A 143 1.44 12.14 -3.20
C TYR A 143 2.68 12.93 -2.82
N ALA A 144 3.54 12.40 -1.95
CA ALA A 144 4.74 13.09 -1.49
C ALA A 144 5.71 13.39 -2.66
N VAL A 145 5.93 12.42 -3.56
CA VAL A 145 6.75 12.62 -4.76
C VAL A 145 6.12 13.64 -5.71
N ALA A 146 4.79 13.61 -5.88
CA ALA A 146 4.08 14.57 -6.72
C ALA A 146 4.12 16.00 -6.15
N GLN A 147 4.12 16.18 -4.82
CA GLN A 147 4.35 17.48 -4.17
C GLN A 147 5.74 18.04 -4.48
N ASP A 148 6.75 17.17 -4.60
CA ASP A 148 8.13 17.59 -4.89
C ASP A 148 8.36 17.93 -6.36
N LEU A 149 7.79 17.13 -7.28
CA LEU A 149 8.12 17.18 -8.69
C LEU A 149 7.12 18.01 -9.53
N GLY A 150 5.95 18.33 -8.97
CA GLY A 150 4.94 19.14 -9.66
C GLY A 150 4.66 18.62 -11.08
N ASN A 151 4.95 19.45 -12.08
CA ASN A 151 4.77 19.14 -13.51
C ASN A 151 5.69 18.02 -14.05
N GLY A 152 6.67 17.57 -13.28
CA GLY A 152 7.54 16.44 -13.63
C GLY A 152 6.84 15.07 -13.55
N ILE A 153 5.62 15.02 -12.98
CA ILE A 153 4.79 13.81 -12.87
C ILE A 153 3.63 13.89 -13.84
N GLY A 154 3.38 12.80 -14.57
CA GLY A 154 2.25 12.70 -15.52
C GLY A 154 0.91 12.38 -14.86
N GLY A 155 0.94 11.85 -13.64
CA GLY A 155 -0.24 11.56 -12.86
C GLY A 155 0.04 10.73 -11.62
N VAL A 156 -0.94 10.66 -10.73
CA VAL A 156 -0.94 9.81 -9.54
C VAL A 156 -2.20 8.96 -9.52
N VAL A 157 -2.05 7.68 -9.23
CA VAL A 157 -3.18 6.80 -8.89
C VAL A 157 -2.92 6.21 -7.49
N ALA A 158 -3.76 6.58 -6.54
CA ALA A 158 -3.68 6.07 -5.17
C ALA A 158 -4.75 4.99 -4.95
N LEU A 159 -4.29 3.75 -4.76
CA LEU A 159 -5.14 2.60 -4.47
C LEU A 159 -5.21 2.43 -2.95
N ASP A 160 -6.33 2.83 -2.36
CA ASP A 160 -6.51 2.87 -0.89
C ASP A 160 -5.34 3.57 -0.16
N GLY A 161 -4.75 4.57 -0.81
CA GLY A 161 -3.66 5.40 -0.30
C GLY A 161 -4.18 6.78 0.07
N LEU A 162 -3.83 7.28 1.26
CA LEU A 162 -4.32 8.53 1.79
C LEU A 162 -3.16 9.46 2.18
N PRO A 163 -3.36 10.78 2.18
CA PRO A 163 -2.31 11.75 2.52
C PRO A 163 -2.03 11.85 4.02
N VAL A 164 -2.83 11.18 4.84
CA VAL A 164 -2.70 11.09 6.29
C VAL A 164 -3.07 9.67 6.73
N PHE A 165 -2.43 9.16 7.78
CA PHE A 165 -2.70 7.80 8.25
C PHE A 165 -4.16 7.69 8.73
N PRO A 166 -4.93 6.67 8.27
CA PRO A 166 -6.34 6.50 8.64
C PRO A 166 -6.56 6.47 10.15
N GLY A 167 -7.58 7.20 10.63
CA GLY A 167 -7.89 7.33 12.05
C GLY A 167 -7.07 8.38 12.78
N THR A 168 -6.12 9.04 12.11
CA THR A 168 -5.32 10.12 12.69
C THR A 168 -5.59 11.49 12.05
N GLU A 169 -6.66 11.60 11.30
CA GLU A 169 -7.03 12.81 10.56
C GLU A 169 -7.17 14.04 11.46
N ASN A 170 -7.66 13.81 12.70
CA ASN A 170 -7.86 14.85 13.70
C ASN A 170 -6.78 14.86 14.79
N MET A 171 -5.70 14.08 14.61
CA MET A 171 -4.60 14.05 15.59
C MET A 171 -3.82 15.37 15.51
N PRO A 172 -3.66 16.10 16.64
CA PRO A 172 -2.85 17.29 16.66
C PRO A 172 -1.40 17.02 16.22
N PRO A 173 -0.77 17.92 15.44
CA PRO A 173 0.62 17.74 14.98
C PRO A 173 1.60 17.41 16.10
N GLN A 174 1.40 18.01 17.30
CA GLN A 174 2.27 17.82 18.48
C GLN A 174 2.21 16.41 19.06
N GLN A 175 1.13 15.67 18.81
CA GLN A 175 0.95 14.29 19.31
C GLN A 175 1.51 13.23 18.35
N ARG A 176 1.70 13.57 17.06
CA ARG A 176 2.15 12.63 16.02
C ARG A 176 3.52 12.02 16.33
N PRO A 177 4.56 12.76 16.76
CA PRO A 177 5.85 12.17 17.08
C PRO A 177 5.78 11.12 18.20
N GLN A 178 4.99 11.39 19.26
CA GLN A 178 4.84 10.41 20.34
C GLN A 178 4.07 9.16 19.88
N ALA A 179 3.06 9.31 19.04
CA ALA A 179 2.33 8.17 18.44
C ALA A 179 3.28 7.30 17.59
N ALA A 180 4.16 7.91 16.80
CA ALA A 180 5.17 7.24 16.02
C ALA A 180 6.16 6.44 16.89
N VAL A 181 6.68 7.05 17.96
CA VAL A 181 7.57 6.37 18.91
C VAL A 181 6.85 5.17 19.56
N ASN A 182 5.60 5.35 19.98
CA ASN A 182 4.84 4.30 20.65
C ASN A 182 4.59 3.09 19.73
N VAL A 183 4.27 3.31 18.45
CA VAL A 183 4.06 2.21 17.52
C VAL A 183 5.37 1.51 17.18
N ARG A 184 6.44 2.25 16.96
CA ARG A 184 7.79 1.67 16.73
C ARG A 184 8.19 0.74 17.87
N ASN A 185 8.07 1.20 19.11
CA ASN A 185 8.40 0.41 20.31
C ASN A 185 7.53 -0.84 20.44
N ARG A 186 6.22 -0.74 20.17
CA ARG A 186 5.30 -1.87 20.18
C ARG A 186 5.67 -2.92 19.13
N MET A 187 5.96 -2.49 17.91
CA MET A 187 6.36 -3.38 16.83
C MET A 187 7.69 -4.09 17.13
N ALA A 188 8.67 -3.37 17.66
CA ALA A 188 9.95 -3.95 18.08
C ALA A 188 9.78 -4.98 19.22
N ALA A 189 8.90 -4.70 20.18
CA ALA A 189 8.63 -5.59 21.32
C ALA A 189 7.71 -6.78 20.98
N SER A 190 7.03 -6.75 19.83
CA SER A 190 6.11 -7.81 19.42
C SER A 190 6.87 -9.11 19.15
N ARG A 191 6.34 -10.24 19.64
CA ARG A 191 6.91 -11.55 19.34
C ARG A 191 6.62 -11.95 17.88
N PRO A 192 7.52 -12.69 17.21
CA PRO A 192 7.31 -13.09 15.81
C PRO A 192 6.00 -13.87 15.58
N ASP A 193 5.63 -14.77 16.50
CA ASP A 193 4.40 -15.55 16.43
C ASP A 193 3.13 -14.68 16.58
N ALA A 194 3.17 -13.72 17.49
CA ALA A 194 2.08 -12.76 17.68
C ALA A 194 1.91 -11.86 16.45
N TYR A 195 3.02 -11.34 15.93
CA TYR A 195 3.01 -10.55 14.69
C TYR A 195 2.45 -11.33 13.50
N ALA A 196 2.86 -12.60 13.34
CA ALA A 196 2.34 -13.47 12.27
C ALA A 196 0.83 -13.72 12.42
N ALA A 197 0.36 -13.91 13.65
CA ALA A 197 -1.07 -14.08 13.93
C ALA A 197 -1.88 -12.80 13.61
N GLU A 198 -1.35 -11.62 13.99
CA GLU A 198 -1.95 -10.32 13.66
C GLU A 198 -2.03 -10.10 12.15
N GLN A 199 -0.95 -10.39 11.39
CA GLN A 199 -0.95 -10.27 9.93
C GLN A 199 -1.98 -11.19 9.29
N ARG A 200 -2.10 -12.43 9.77
CA ARG A 200 -3.13 -13.37 9.28
C ARG A 200 -4.55 -12.87 9.57
N GLN A 201 -4.78 -12.38 10.78
CA GLN A 201 -6.09 -11.84 11.16
C GLN A 201 -6.44 -10.60 10.31
N TYR A 202 -5.48 -9.70 10.12
CA TYR A 202 -5.63 -8.53 9.27
C TYR A 202 -5.99 -8.92 7.83
N MET A 203 -5.24 -9.84 7.22
CA MET A 203 -5.49 -10.27 5.84
C MET A 203 -6.86 -10.91 5.66
N ARG A 204 -7.30 -11.74 6.61
CA ARG A 204 -8.62 -12.39 6.58
C ARG A 204 -9.78 -11.43 6.88
N GLY A 205 -9.56 -10.41 7.73
CA GLY A 205 -10.61 -9.50 8.17
C GLY A 205 -10.71 -8.21 7.36
N GLN A 206 -9.57 -7.69 6.86
CA GLN A 206 -9.50 -6.36 6.24
C GLN A 206 -8.68 -6.34 4.94
N GLY A 207 -7.77 -7.31 4.74
CA GLY A 207 -6.86 -7.32 3.60
C GLY A 207 -7.55 -7.65 2.29
N VAL A 208 -8.14 -8.84 2.21
CA VAL A 208 -8.83 -9.34 0.99
C VAL A 208 -10.14 -10.03 1.35
N LEU A 209 -11.03 -10.17 0.36
CA LEU A 209 -12.34 -10.80 0.53
C LEU A 209 -12.22 -12.33 0.65
N ASP A 210 -11.37 -12.94 -0.16
CA ASP A 210 -11.18 -14.39 -0.24
C ASP A 210 -10.20 -14.87 0.81
N ILE A 211 -10.65 -15.72 1.73
CA ILE A 211 -9.84 -16.27 2.84
C ILE A 211 -8.68 -17.12 2.31
N GLY A 212 -8.87 -17.86 1.22
CA GLY A 212 -7.79 -18.65 0.60
C GLY A 212 -6.69 -17.75 0.05
N LYS A 213 -7.06 -16.61 -0.58
CA LYS A 213 -6.08 -15.59 -0.98
C LYS A 213 -5.39 -14.97 0.23
N ALA A 214 -6.13 -14.69 1.32
CA ALA A 214 -5.54 -14.16 2.54
C ALA A 214 -4.45 -15.09 3.10
N ASP A 215 -4.72 -16.40 3.11
CA ASP A 215 -3.78 -17.41 3.59
C ASP A 215 -2.55 -17.57 2.67
N ASP A 216 -2.72 -17.45 1.36
CA ASP A 216 -1.62 -17.46 0.39
C ASP A 216 -0.73 -16.19 0.51
N ILE A 217 -1.31 -15.03 0.81
CA ILE A 217 -0.60 -13.74 0.87
C ILE A 217 0.12 -13.55 2.19
N THR A 218 -0.45 -14.00 3.31
CA THR A 218 0.14 -13.80 4.64
C THR A 218 1.61 -14.21 4.73
N PRO A 219 2.04 -15.39 4.21
CA PRO A 219 3.45 -15.76 4.21
C PRO A 219 4.35 -14.81 3.40
N LEU A 220 3.81 -14.16 2.35
CA LEU A 220 4.57 -13.20 1.54
C LEU A 220 4.78 -11.89 2.30
N LEU A 221 3.77 -11.39 3.02
CA LEU A 221 3.91 -10.24 3.92
C LEU A 221 4.98 -10.48 4.99
N LEU A 222 5.00 -11.70 5.57
CA LEU A 222 5.94 -12.10 6.61
C LEU A 222 7.40 -12.26 6.14
N ARG A 223 7.66 -12.15 4.83
CA ARG A 223 9.02 -12.05 4.30
C ARG A 223 9.66 -10.69 4.58
N SER A 224 8.85 -9.69 4.91
CA SER A 224 9.31 -8.34 5.23
C SER A 224 9.85 -8.26 6.66
N ASP A 225 10.90 -7.45 6.82
CA ASP A 225 11.49 -7.18 8.13
C ASP A 225 10.50 -6.43 9.02
N ARG A 226 10.20 -7.00 10.18
CA ARG A 226 9.19 -6.45 11.11
C ARG A 226 9.57 -5.07 11.64
N GLU A 227 10.86 -4.85 11.92
CA GLU A 227 11.33 -3.56 12.45
C GLU A 227 11.25 -2.49 11.35
N ALA A 228 11.59 -2.86 10.11
CA ALA A 228 11.39 -2.00 8.96
C ALA A 228 9.92 -1.62 8.77
N VAL A 229 9.01 -2.59 8.81
CA VAL A 229 7.56 -2.34 8.74
C VAL A 229 7.14 -1.38 9.86
N GLY A 230 7.60 -1.60 11.09
CA GLY A 230 7.32 -0.73 12.24
C GLY A 230 7.84 0.69 12.04
N ALA A 231 9.01 0.86 11.43
CA ALA A 231 9.57 2.18 11.13
C ALA A 231 8.75 2.93 10.06
N TYR A 232 8.31 2.25 8.97
CA TYR A 232 7.41 2.86 8.00
C TYR A 232 6.06 3.25 8.61
N VAL A 233 5.47 2.41 9.48
CA VAL A 233 4.21 2.77 10.18
C VAL A 233 4.41 3.98 11.07
N ALA A 234 5.55 4.07 11.77
CA ALA A 234 5.88 5.21 12.61
C ALA A 234 5.98 6.50 11.79
N ASP A 235 6.66 6.46 10.64
CA ASP A 235 6.76 7.60 9.74
C ASP A 235 5.38 8.03 9.22
N LEU A 236 4.52 7.08 8.82
CA LEU A 236 3.15 7.37 8.38
C LEU A 236 2.30 8.03 9.47
N LEU A 237 2.46 7.63 10.75
CA LEU A 237 1.75 8.25 11.88
C LEU A 237 2.26 9.67 12.18
N ALA A 238 3.55 9.90 11.97
CA ALA A 238 4.15 11.23 12.13
C ALA A 238 3.72 12.19 11.03
N LEU A 239 3.32 11.67 9.86
CA LEU A 239 3.10 12.42 8.62
C LEU A 239 1.67 12.94 8.50
N ASP A 240 1.54 14.14 7.94
CA ASP A 240 0.30 14.68 7.37
C ASP A 240 0.64 15.49 6.11
N LEU A 241 0.33 14.93 4.95
CA LEU A 241 0.62 15.58 3.66
C LEU A 241 -0.47 16.56 3.21
N ARG A 242 -1.60 16.64 3.92
CA ARG A 242 -2.74 17.48 3.51
C ARG A 242 -2.38 18.95 3.31
N PRO A 243 -1.56 19.59 4.16
CA PRO A 243 -1.17 20.99 3.96
C PRO A 243 -0.42 21.27 2.66
N GLY A 244 0.20 20.25 2.06
CA GLY A 244 0.98 20.37 0.82
C GLY A 244 0.24 19.91 -0.45
N LEU A 245 -1.00 19.45 -0.37
CA LEU A 245 -1.72 18.85 -1.50
C LEU A 245 -1.92 19.81 -2.68
N SER A 246 -2.03 21.11 -2.42
CA SER A 246 -2.14 22.15 -3.47
C SER A 246 -0.93 22.25 -4.38
N LYS A 247 0.22 21.70 -3.98
CA LYS A 247 1.45 21.63 -4.80
C LYS A 247 1.37 20.55 -5.88
N ILE A 248 0.44 19.61 -5.78
CA ILE A 248 0.26 18.53 -6.76
C ILE A 248 -0.46 19.11 -7.97
N SER A 249 0.29 19.42 -9.02
CA SER A 249 -0.25 19.92 -10.29
C SER A 249 -0.67 18.79 -11.24
N ALA A 250 -0.14 17.58 -11.02
CA ALA A 250 -0.50 16.41 -11.78
C ALA A 250 -1.92 15.94 -11.43
N PRO A 251 -2.64 15.36 -12.40
CA PRO A 251 -3.95 14.80 -12.14
C PRO A 251 -3.87 13.55 -11.24
N VAL A 252 -4.79 13.47 -10.29
CA VAL A 252 -4.85 12.41 -9.28
C VAL A 252 -6.13 11.60 -9.41
N LEU A 253 -6.00 10.29 -9.36
CA LEU A 253 -7.11 9.35 -9.18
C LEU A 253 -6.95 8.63 -7.85
N VAL A 254 -7.98 8.64 -7.02
CA VAL A 254 -8.05 7.85 -5.79
C VAL A 254 -9.07 6.74 -5.98
N VAL A 255 -8.67 5.50 -5.77
CA VAL A 255 -9.56 4.34 -5.83
C VAL A 255 -9.85 3.87 -4.41
N ALA A 256 -11.11 4.05 -3.99
CA ALA A 256 -11.58 3.75 -2.65
C ALA A 256 -12.24 2.35 -2.62
N PRO A 257 -11.66 1.35 -1.91
CA PRO A 257 -12.30 0.05 -1.76
C PRO A 257 -13.52 0.16 -0.84
N PHE A 258 -14.55 -0.62 -1.17
CA PHE A 258 -15.74 -0.70 -0.35
C PHE A 258 -16.28 -2.13 -0.28
N TYR A 259 -16.59 -2.57 0.95
CA TYR A 259 -17.27 -3.84 1.20
C TYR A 259 -18.42 -3.63 2.18
N GLN A 260 -19.64 -3.86 1.71
CA GLN A 260 -20.87 -3.57 2.44
C GLN A 260 -20.95 -4.24 3.81
N TYR A 261 -20.45 -5.46 3.93
CA TYR A 261 -20.51 -6.19 5.22
C TYR A 261 -19.59 -5.59 6.29
N ASP A 262 -18.42 -5.07 5.91
CA ASP A 262 -17.51 -4.38 6.84
C ASP A 262 -18.09 -3.02 7.27
N ALA A 263 -18.83 -2.36 6.38
CA ALA A 263 -19.45 -1.06 6.60
C ALA A 263 -20.82 -1.11 7.33
N ALA A 264 -21.40 -2.32 7.46
CA ALA A 264 -22.77 -2.50 7.96
C ALA A 264 -22.92 -2.07 9.44
N GLN A 265 -21.90 -2.25 10.27
CA GLN A 265 -21.95 -1.88 11.68
C GLN A 265 -22.10 -0.37 11.89
N ASP A 266 -21.51 0.43 11.02
CA ASP A 266 -21.56 1.90 11.04
C ASP A 266 -22.64 2.47 10.11
N ALA A 267 -23.42 1.61 9.46
CA ALA A 267 -24.42 1.96 8.44
C ALA A 267 -23.84 2.85 7.32
N LEU A 268 -22.55 2.68 6.99
CA LEU A 268 -21.90 3.46 5.94
C LEU A 268 -22.25 2.93 4.55
N THR A 269 -22.43 3.86 3.62
CA THR A 269 -22.63 3.56 2.20
C THR A 269 -21.33 3.74 1.41
N VAL A 270 -21.34 3.26 0.16
CA VAL A 270 -20.25 3.52 -0.77
C VAL A 270 -20.02 5.03 -1.00
N ASN A 271 -21.09 5.82 -1.00
CA ASN A 271 -21.00 7.26 -1.15
C ASN A 271 -20.34 7.94 0.06
N ASP A 272 -20.65 7.49 1.27
CA ASP A 272 -19.99 7.99 2.48
C ASP A 272 -18.49 7.72 2.45
N LYS A 273 -18.07 6.54 1.96
CA LYS A 273 -16.67 6.21 1.77
C LYS A 273 -16.00 7.14 0.76
N VAL A 274 -16.62 7.37 -0.39
CA VAL A 274 -16.10 8.26 -1.44
C VAL A 274 -16.00 9.70 -0.93
N GLU A 275 -17.01 10.20 -0.23
CA GLU A 275 -16.98 11.55 0.35
C GLU A 275 -15.90 11.70 1.41
N HIS A 276 -15.75 10.71 2.28
CA HIS A 276 -14.65 10.72 3.26
C HIS A 276 -13.28 10.85 2.58
N TYR A 277 -13.04 10.05 1.52
CA TYR A 277 -11.78 10.11 0.77
C TYR A 277 -11.62 11.46 0.06
N ARG A 278 -12.71 12.00 -0.52
CA ARG A 278 -12.71 13.30 -1.20
C ARG A 278 -12.29 14.42 -0.25
N MET A 279 -12.85 14.44 0.98
CA MET A 279 -12.47 15.41 2.00
C MET A 279 -10.97 15.36 2.35
N LEU A 280 -10.38 14.16 2.40
CA LEU A 280 -8.96 14.00 2.73
C LEU A 280 -8.01 14.50 1.63
N VAL A 281 -8.47 14.54 0.38
CA VAL A 281 -7.69 14.97 -0.79
C VAL A 281 -8.17 16.28 -1.41
N GLU A 282 -9.08 16.99 -0.75
CA GLU A 282 -9.73 18.23 -1.23
C GLU A 282 -8.73 19.30 -1.71
N GLY A 283 -7.52 19.35 -1.10
CA GLY A 283 -6.49 20.32 -1.48
C GLY A 283 -5.85 20.08 -2.85
N ILE A 284 -6.13 18.96 -3.55
CA ILE A 284 -5.53 18.64 -4.86
C ILE A 284 -6.37 19.30 -5.97
N PRO A 285 -5.76 20.15 -6.84
CA PRO A 285 -6.51 20.90 -7.86
C PRO A 285 -7.24 20.03 -8.89
N SER A 286 -6.69 18.86 -9.23
CA SER A 286 -7.28 17.93 -10.19
C SER A 286 -7.33 16.53 -9.60
N VAL A 287 -8.41 16.22 -8.87
CA VAL A 287 -8.60 14.92 -8.22
C VAL A 287 -9.95 14.31 -8.55
N GLU A 288 -9.93 13.01 -8.83
CA GLU A 288 -11.12 12.16 -8.98
C GLU A 288 -11.05 11.07 -7.91
N VAL A 289 -12.17 10.80 -7.22
CA VAL A 289 -12.30 9.69 -6.27
C VAL A 289 -13.36 8.74 -6.78
N VAL A 290 -13.00 7.49 -7.02
CA VAL A 290 -13.90 6.46 -7.53
C VAL A 290 -13.95 5.26 -6.59
N PRO A 291 -15.10 4.65 -6.36
CA PRO A 291 -15.19 3.42 -5.58
C PRO A 291 -14.79 2.20 -6.42
N ILE A 292 -14.34 1.15 -5.73
CA ILE A 292 -14.27 -0.21 -6.25
C ILE A 292 -14.91 -1.17 -5.24
N ALA A 293 -15.94 -1.91 -5.68
CA ALA A 293 -16.76 -2.77 -4.81
C ALA A 293 -17.21 -4.03 -5.55
N PRO A 294 -17.35 -5.17 -4.86
CA PRO A 294 -16.91 -5.39 -3.48
C PRO A 294 -15.41 -5.52 -3.38
N SER A 295 -14.77 -4.86 -2.44
CA SER A 295 -13.32 -4.94 -2.26
C SER A 295 -12.89 -4.49 -0.87
N ARG A 296 -11.81 -5.07 -0.38
CA ARG A 296 -11.07 -4.66 0.80
C ARG A 296 -9.75 -3.97 0.42
N HIS A 297 -8.82 -3.84 1.36
CA HIS A 297 -7.59 -3.05 1.22
C HIS A 297 -6.74 -3.41 -0.01
N PHE A 298 -6.55 -4.71 -0.31
CA PHE A 298 -5.81 -5.16 -1.49
C PHE A 298 -6.72 -5.27 -2.73
N LEU A 299 -7.29 -4.15 -3.13
CA LEU A 299 -8.27 -4.06 -4.21
C LEU A 299 -7.75 -4.59 -5.57
N MET A 300 -6.43 -4.55 -5.82
CA MET A 300 -5.79 -5.12 -7.00
C MET A 300 -5.82 -6.66 -7.01
N ILE A 301 -6.04 -7.27 -5.84
CA ILE A 301 -6.19 -8.73 -5.67
C ILE A 301 -7.65 -9.14 -5.66
N ASP A 302 -8.52 -8.31 -5.05
CA ASP A 302 -9.95 -8.58 -4.99
C ASP A 302 -10.63 -8.37 -6.36
N GLN A 303 -10.29 -7.26 -7.03
CA GLN A 303 -10.97 -6.80 -8.25
C GLN A 303 -9.99 -6.44 -9.38
N PRO A 304 -9.10 -7.35 -9.81
CA PRO A 304 -8.02 -7.03 -10.75
C PRO A 304 -8.53 -6.51 -12.09
N LEU A 305 -9.62 -7.10 -12.64
CA LEU A 305 -10.16 -6.69 -13.95
C LEU A 305 -10.92 -5.37 -13.86
N ALA A 306 -11.67 -5.15 -12.77
CA ALA A 306 -12.35 -3.86 -12.55
C ALA A 306 -11.32 -2.74 -12.37
N LEU A 307 -10.24 -2.99 -11.63
CA LEU A 307 -9.13 -2.05 -11.50
C LEU A 307 -8.48 -1.78 -12.86
N ALA A 308 -8.20 -2.81 -13.67
CA ALA A 308 -7.66 -2.61 -15.01
C ALA A 308 -8.56 -1.70 -15.86
N GLY A 309 -9.89 -1.87 -15.79
CA GLY A 309 -10.83 -0.98 -16.46
C GLY A 309 -10.79 0.46 -15.95
N ILE A 310 -10.62 0.67 -14.65
CA ILE A 310 -10.46 2.01 -14.06
C ILE A 310 -9.16 2.65 -14.56
N LEU A 311 -8.04 1.91 -14.53
CA LEU A 311 -6.73 2.39 -14.97
C LEU A 311 -6.73 2.73 -16.48
N ARG A 312 -7.35 1.91 -17.34
CA ARG A 312 -7.48 2.22 -18.78
C ARG A 312 -8.20 3.54 -18.99
N ARG A 313 -9.37 3.75 -18.37
CA ARG A 313 -10.07 5.04 -18.45
C ARG A 313 -9.25 6.22 -17.95
N TYR A 314 -8.42 6.01 -16.94
CA TYR A 314 -7.50 7.04 -16.46
C TYR A 314 -6.42 7.37 -17.49
N PHE A 315 -5.82 6.36 -18.13
CA PHE A 315 -4.79 6.55 -19.16
C PHE A 315 -5.34 7.15 -20.46
N ASP A 316 -6.53 6.73 -20.91
CA ASP A 316 -7.17 7.18 -22.16
C ASP A 316 -7.49 8.68 -22.15
N ARG A 317 -7.67 9.27 -20.99
CA ARG A 317 -7.96 10.71 -20.85
C ARG A 317 -6.72 11.60 -20.87
N ARG A 318 -5.54 11.02 -21.07
CA ARG A 318 -4.25 11.68 -20.82
C ARG A 318 -3.19 11.21 -21.83
#